data_04d18a26d3f40db9992c0c2c1e5e736a
#
_entry.id   04d18a26d3f40db9992c0c2c1e5e736a
#
_cell.length_a   1.000
_cell.length_b   1.000
_cell.length_c   1.000
_cell.angle_alpha   90.00
_cell.angle_beta   90.00
_cell.angle_gamma   90.00
#
_symmetry.space_group_name_H-M   'P 1'
#
loop_
_entity.id
_entity.type
_entity.pdbx_description
1 polymer ?
#
loop_
_entity_poly.entity_id
_entity_poly.type
_entity_poly.pdbx_seq_one_letter_code
_entity_poly.pdbx_strand_id
1 'polypeptide(L)'
;MVGRSYKSWGLLAGVLLLALASSLRESVKAQTKNEYVDSRTCAGCHDNIARTYSETGMARAFYAPDAASVPDPKPYFHPASGTWYQVVGRDGGWYQRWWQIGSNGQQESSGESKIDYVMGSGNHVRSYLHRTARGTLIELPLAWYAEKGGT
;
A
#
# COMPACT_ATOMS: atom_id res chain seq x y z
N MET A 1 12.74 26.04 73.30
CA MET A 1 11.61 25.72 72.38
C MET A 1 12.13 25.77 70.98
N VAL A 2 12.38 24.63 70.38
CA VAL A 2 12.88 24.54 68.98
C VAL A 2 11.75 24.00 68.10
N GLY A 3 11.09 24.90 67.35
CA GLY A 3 10.05 24.56 66.41
C GLY A 3 10.68 24.01 65.13
N ARG A 4 10.63 22.70 64.91
CA ARG A 4 11.15 22.02 63.72
C ARG A 4 10.16 22.16 62.57
N SER A 5 10.52 22.96 61.55
CA SER A 5 9.72 23.17 60.36
C SER A 5 9.78 21.93 59.45
N TYR A 6 8.75 21.06 59.52
CA TYR A 6 8.60 19.87 58.63
C TYR A 6 7.91 20.17 57.30
N LYS A 7 7.47 21.42 57.08
CA LYS A 7 6.68 21.79 55.90
C LYS A 7 7.49 21.93 54.60
N SER A 8 8.79 22.24 54.69
CA SER A 8 9.63 22.47 53.52
C SER A 8 10.18 21.21 52.85
N TRP A 9 10.35 20.13 53.63
CA TRP A 9 10.88 18.86 53.09
C TRP A 9 9.87 18.06 52.26
N GLY A 10 8.59 18.16 52.59
CA GLY A 10 7.53 17.51 51.82
C GLY A 10 7.36 18.10 50.42
N LEU A 11 7.50 19.41 50.29
CA LEU A 11 7.41 20.09 48.99
C LEU A 11 8.58 19.75 48.05
N LEU A 12 9.79 19.67 48.61
CA LEU A 12 10.99 19.30 47.83
C LEU A 12 10.95 17.84 47.34
N ALA A 13 10.48 16.92 48.19
CA ALA A 13 10.31 15.51 47.82
C ALA A 13 9.23 15.32 46.73
N GLY A 14 8.13 16.08 46.78
CA GLY A 14 7.08 16.05 45.76
C GLY A 14 7.52 16.57 44.39
N VAL A 15 8.30 17.65 44.35
CA VAL A 15 8.84 18.21 43.12
C VAL A 15 9.87 17.27 42.50
N LEU A 16 10.70 16.62 43.32
CA LEU A 16 11.69 15.65 42.80
C LEU A 16 11.03 14.39 42.21
N LEU A 17 9.95 13.89 42.80
CA LEU A 17 9.18 12.76 42.28
C LEU A 17 8.45 13.11 40.96
N LEU A 18 7.93 14.32 40.85
CA LEU A 18 7.30 14.81 39.61
C LEU A 18 8.33 14.99 38.49
N ALA A 19 9.52 15.47 38.77
CA ALA A 19 10.61 15.60 37.81
C ALA A 19 11.13 14.25 37.33
N LEU A 20 11.24 13.23 38.21
CA LEU A 20 11.59 11.86 37.81
C LEU A 20 10.49 11.21 36.95
N ALA A 21 9.22 11.43 37.25
CA ALA A 21 8.11 10.88 36.46
C ALA A 21 8.02 11.50 35.05
N SER A 22 8.45 12.75 34.89
CA SER A 22 8.50 13.41 33.58
C SER A 22 9.63 12.87 32.71
N SER A 23 10.80 12.58 33.29
CA SER A 23 11.94 12.04 32.54
C SER A 23 11.74 10.58 32.09
N LEU A 24 10.86 9.83 32.74
CA LEU A 24 10.51 8.46 32.32
C LEU A 24 9.52 8.40 31.17
N ARG A 25 8.84 9.49 30.83
CA ARG A 25 7.88 9.56 29.71
C ARG A 25 8.54 9.81 28.35
N GLU A 26 9.75 10.27 28.31
CA GLU A 26 10.45 10.52 27.03
C GLU A 26 11.14 9.29 26.42
N SER A 27 11.24 8.19 27.16
CA SER A 27 11.95 6.98 26.70
C SER A 27 11.12 5.96 25.93
N VAL A 28 9.85 6.25 25.58
CA VAL A 28 9.01 5.32 24.79
C VAL A 28 8.54 5.98 23.51
N LYS A 29 9.43 6.62 22.80
CA LYS A 29 9.34 6.82 21.37
C LYS A 29 10.39 5.96 20.68
N ALA A 30 10.30 4.66 20.88
CA ALA A 30 10.83 3.72 19.92
C ALA A 30 9.91 3.79 18.70
N GLN A 31 10.07 4.82 17.92
CA GLN A 31 9.57 4.88 16.57
C GLN A 31 10.43 3.87 15.82
N THR A 32 9.97 2.62 15.79
CA THR A 32 10.46 1.64 14.84
C THR A 32 10.04 2.16 13.47
N LYS A 33 10.90 2.96 12.87
CA LYS A 33 10.86 3.24 11.46
C LYS A 33 11.01 1.86 10.82
N ASN A 34 9.91 1.24 10.40
CA ASN A 34 9.94 0.02 9.60
C ASN A 34 10.58 0.39 8.26
N GLU A 35 11.90 0.51 8.26
CA GLU A 35 12.68 0.64 7.04
C GLU A 35 12.95 -0.77 6.54
N TYR A 36 12.25 -1.12 5.46
CA TYR A 36 12.60 -2.31 4.70
C TYR A 36 14.02 -2.13 4.16
N VAL A 37 14.86 -3.11 4.38
CA VAL A 37 16.20 -3.15 3.79
C VAL A 37 16.07 -3.45 2.31
N ASP A 38 16.77 -2.69 1.47
CA ASP A 38 16.84 -2.98 0.03
C ASP A 38 17.43 -4.39 -0.18
N SER A 39 16.72 -5.23 -0.92
CA SER A 39 17.13 -6.61 -1.20
C SER A 39 18.51 -6.70 -1.88
N ARG A 40 18.94 -5.64 -2.59
CA ARG A 40 20.29 -5.53 -3.17
C ARG A 40 21.40 -5.53 -2.13
N THR A 41 21.10 -5.10 -0.90
CA THR A 41 22.07 -5.18 0.21
C THR A 41 22.43 -6.63 0.53
N CYS A 42 21.46 -7.53 0.49
CA CYS A 42 21.67 -8.95 0.72
C CYS A 42 22.45 -9.59 -0.45
N ALA A 43 22.26 -9.11 -1.67
CA ALA A 43 22.93 -9.60 -2.87
C ALA A 43 24.46 -9.42 -2.81
N GLY A 44 24.96 -8.42 -2.08
CA GLY A 44 26.40 -8.19 -1.91
C GLY A 44 27.17 -9.37 -1.30
N CYS A 45 26.50 -10.19 -0.46
CA CYS A 45 27.08 -11.40 0.15
C CYS A 45 26.46 -12.70 -0.42
N HIS A 46 25.24 -12.63 -0.98
CA HIS A 46 24.46 -13.78 -1.43
C HIS A 46 24.06 -13.68 -2.91
N ASP A 47 25.02 -13.31 -3.78
CA ASP A 47 24.77 -13.02 -5.20
C ASP A 47 24.04 -14.16 -5.93
N ASN A 48 24.48 -15.41 -5.77
CA ASN A 48 23.85 -16.56 -6.44
C ASN A 48 22.38 -16.75 -5.98
N ILE A 49 22.10 -16.59 -4.69
CA ILE A 49 20.75 -16.70 -4.15
C ILE A 49 19.88 -15.55 -4.65
N ALA A 50 20.40 -14.33 -4.64
CA ALA A 50 19.68 -13.15 -5.11
C ALA A 50 19.31 -13.27 -6.60
N ARG A 51 20.26 -13.74 -7.44
CA ARG A 51 20.06 -13.96 -8.87
C ARG A 51 19.00 -15.03 -9.14
N THR A 52 19.13 -16.22 -8.55
CA THR A 52 18.15 -17.30 -8.76
C THR A 52 16.79 -16.96 -8.21
N TYR A 53 16.69 -16.24 -7.06
CA TYR A 53 15.42 -15.76 -6.52
C TYR A 53 14.75 -14.77 -7.48
N SER A 54 15.47 -13.83 -8.07
CA SER A 54 14.92 -12.83 -8.99
C SER A 54 14.25 -13.43 -10.23
N GLU A 55 14.62 -14.65 -10.61
CA GLU A 55 14.03 -15.41 -11.71
C GLU A 55 12.71 -16.10 -11.33
N THR A 56 12.38 -16.20 -10.04
CA THR A 56 11.16 -16.85 -9.56
C THR A 56 9.91 -15.99 -9.78
N GLY A 57 8.74 -16.63 -9.93
CA GLY A 57 7.47 -15.94 -9.97
C GLY A 57 7.19 -15.13 -8.70
N MET A 58 7.63 -15.60 -7.54
CA MET A 58 7.45 -14.94 -6.25
C MET A 58 8.18 -13.59 -6.20
N ALA A 59 9.42 -13.52 -6.65
CA ALA A 59 10.20 -12.29 -6.66
C ALA A 59 9.60 -11.22 -7.60
N ARG A 60 8.83 -11.64 -8.60
CA ARG A 60 8.18 -10.80 -9.61
C ARG A 60 6.68 -10.66 -9.39
N ALA A 61 6.18 -10.97 -8.19
CA ALA A 61 4.74 -11.03 -7.92
C ALA A 61 4.15 -9.72 -7.36
N PHE A 62 4.97 -8.68 -7.13
CA PHE A 62 4.48 -7.38 -6.65
C PHE A 62 5.37 -6.26 -7.20
N TYR A 63 4.81 -5.40 -8.06
CA TYR A 63 5.58 -4.39 -8.79
C TYR A 63 4.73 -3.21 -9.26
N ALA A 64 5.36 -2.14 -9.72
CA ALA A 64 4.69 -1.02 -10.35
C ALA A 64 4.18 -1.41 -11.77
N PRO A 65 3.00 -0.94 -12.20
CA PRO A 65 2.45 -1.27 -13.51
C PRO A 65 3.29 -0.71 -14.66
N ASP A 66 3.39 -1.47 -15.74
CA ASP A 66 3.92 -1.07 -17.04
C ASP A 66 2.97 -1.52 -18.16
N ALA A 67 3.29 -1.15 -19.40
CA ALA A 67 2.44 -1.47 -20.56
C ALA A 67 2.24 -2.97 -20.80
N ALA A 68 3.18 -3.82 -20.37
CA ALA A 68 3.09 -5.27 -20.55
C ALA A 68 2.31 -5.97 -19.43
N SER A 69 2.11 -5.27 -18.31
CA SER A 69 1.49 -5.82 -17.11
C SER A 69 0.02 -5.44 -16.94
N VAL A 70 -0.47 -4.47 -17.70
CA VAL A 70 -1.89 -4.04 -17.64
C VAL A 70 -2.73 -4.75 -18.71
N PRO A 71 -4.06 -4.89 -18.52
CA PRO A 71 -4.96 -5.49 -19.50
C PRO A 71 -5.04 -4.68 -20.81
N ASP A 72 -5.57 -5.33 -21.86
CA ASP A 72 -5.95 -4.66 -23.10
C ASP A 72 -6.80 -3.41 -22.80
N PRO A 73 -6.50 -2.24 -23.38
CA PRO A 73 -7.25 -1.00 -23.17
C PRO A 73 -8.67 -1.02 -23.77
N LYS A 74 -9.11 -2.12 -24.39
CA LYS A 74 -10.50 -2.23 -24.88
C LYS A 74 -11.50 -2.23 -23.72
N PRO A 75 -12.65 -1.54 -23.88
CA PRO A 75 -13.71 -1.61 -22.88
C PRO A 75 -14.24 -3.03 -22.73
N TYR A 76 -14.42 -3.45 -21.49
CA TYR A 76 -15.03 -4.72 -21.11
C TYR A 76 -16.39 -4.46 -20.44
N PHE A 77 -17.45 -5.13 -20.91
CA PHE A 77 -18.77 -5.07 -20.29
C PHE A 77 -18.99 -6.28 -19.39
N HIS A 78 -19.33 -6.03 -18.15
CA HIS A 78 -19.68 -7.06 -17.18
C HIS A 78 -21.21 -7.14 -17.01
N PRO A 79 -21.89 -8.15 -17.61
CA PRO A 79 -23.35 -8.19 -17.68
C PRO A 79 -24.05 -8.24 -16.32
N ALA A 80 -23.48 -8.98 -15.36
CA ALA A 80 -24.10 -9.16 -14.04
C ALA A 80 -24.21 -7.85 -13.24
N SER A 81 -23.30 -6.89 -13.45
CA SER A 81 -23.35 -5.56 -12.79
C SER A 81 -23.82 -4.45 -13.73
N GLY A 82 -24.02 -4.71 -15.02
CA GLY A 82 -24.34 -3.68 -16.01
C GLY A 82 -23.23 -2.62 -16.14
N THR A 83 -22.00 -2.96 -15.82
CA THR A 83 -20.89 -2.00 -15.70
C THR A 83 -19.87 -2.24 -16.80
N TRP A 84 -19.45 -1.17 -17.43
CA TRP A 84 -18.30 -1.15 -18.32
C TRP A 84 -17.04 -0.85 -17.53
N TYR A 85 -15.95 -1.48 -17.92
CA TYR A 85 -14.62 -1.28 -17.37
C TYR A 85 -13.61 -1.05 -18.49
N GLN A 86 -12.57 -0.27 -18.20
CA GLN A 86 -11.48 -0.03 -19.15
C GLN A 86 -10.21 0.34 -18.40
N VAL A 87 -9.06 -0.11 -18.90
CA VAL A 87 -7.77 0.41 -18.46
C VAL A 87 -7.32 1.48 -19.43
N VAL A 88 -6.85 2.60 -18.90
CA VAL A 88 -6.34 3.72 -19.70
C VAL A 88 -4.98 4.15 -19.18
N GLY A 89 -4.06 4.43 -20.11
CA GLY A 89 -2.76 5.04 -19.81
C GLY A 89 -2.82 6.54 -20.05
N ARG A 90 -2.41 7.35 -19.10
CA ARG A 90 -2.25 8.80 -19.26
C ARG A 90 -1.26 9.36 -18.22
N ASP A 91 -0.59 10.46 -18.59
CA ASP A 91 0.31 11.19 -17.69
C ASP A 91 1.38 10.29 -17.02
N GLY A 92 1.87 9.27 -17.75
CA GLY A 92 2.83 8.30 -17.24
C GLY A 92 2.28 7.32 -16.21
N GLY A 93 0.97 7.23 -16.03
CA GLY A 93 0.29 6.31 -15.12
C GLY A 93 -0.78 5.46 -15.81
N TRP A 94 -1.27 4.48 -15.07
CA TRP A 94 -2.33 3.57 -15.50
C TRP A 94 -3.53 3.71 -14.56
N TYR A 95 -4.74 3.64 -15.15
CA TYR A 95 -5.98 3.85 -14.42
C TYR A 95 -7.01 2.81 -14.85
N GLN A 96 -7.77 2.25 -13.90
CA GLN A 96 -9.03 1.56 -14.19
C GLN A 96 -10.17 2.54 -14.06
N ARG A 97 -10.93 2.71 -15.15
CA ARG A 97 -12.18 3.47 -15.15
C ARG A 97 -13.36 2.51 -15.29
N TRP A 98 -14.48 2.91 -14.76
CA TRP A 98 -15.74 2.20 -14.88
C TRP A 98 -16.89 3.17 -15.11
N TRP A 99 -17.94 2.70 -15.79
CA TRP A 99 -19.14 3.48 -15.98
C TRP A 99 -20.35 2.56 -16.24
N GLN A 100 -21.56 3.10 -16.03
CA GLN A 100 -22.82 2.47 -16.37
C GLN A 100 -23.56 3.34 -17.37
N ILE A 101 -24.39 2.70 -18.22
CA ILE A 101 -25.27 3.40 -19.17
C ILE A 101 -26.68 3.32 -18.61
N GLY A 102 -27.31 4.47 -18.45
CA GLY A 102 -28.69 4.57 -18.00
C GLY A 102 -29.70 4.24 -19.09
N SER A 103 -30.97 4.19 -18.71
CA SER A 103 -32.09 3.90 -19.62
C SER A 103 -32.25 4.89 -20.77
N ASN A 104 -31.72 6.09 -20.59
CA ASN A 104 -31.68 7.16 -21.61
C ASN A 104 -30.50 7.06 -22.57
N GLY A 105 -29.66 6.00 -22.46
CA GLY A 105 -28.46 5.81 -23.24
C GLY A 105 -27.28 6.70 -22.85
N GLN A 106 -27.39 7.47 -21.77
CA GLN A 106 -26.33 8.33 -21.27
C GLN A 106 -25.49 7.61 -20.21
N GLN A 107 -24.22 7.98 -20.09
CA GLN A 107 -23.38 7.53 -19.00
C GLN A 107 -23.84 8.20 -17.70
N GLU A 108 -24.30 7.41 -16.74
CA GLU A 108 -24.84 7.91 -15.47
C GLU A 108 -23.82 7.81 -14.34
N SER A 109 -23.39 6.60 -14.01
CA SER A 109 -22.43 6.37 -12.93
C SER A 109 -21.05 6.09 -13.49
N SER A 110 -20.04 6.76 -12.98
CA SER A 110 -18.67 6.52 -13.42
C SER A 110 -17.67 6.80 -12.31
N GLY A 111 -16.52 6.17 -12.42
CA GLY A 111 -15.39 6.41 -11.52
C GLY A 111 -14.10 5.96 -12.17
N GLU A 112 -13.02 6.30 -11.49
CA GLU A 112 -11.67 5.95 -11.92
C GLU A 112 -10.76 5.81 -10.71
N SER A 113 -9.86 4.83 -10.78
CA SER A 113 -8.83 4.63 -9.76
C SER A 113 -7.49 4.38 -10.43
N LYS A 114 -6.46 4.99 -9.88
CA LYS A 114 -5.09 4.74 -10.33
C LYS A 114 -4.69 3.30 -9.99
N ILE A 115 -3.99 2.66 -10.90
CA ILE A 115 -3.28 1.41 -10.64
C ILE A 115 -1.91 1.78 -10.09
N ASP A 116 -1.69 1.53 -8.80
CA ASP A 116 -0.41 1.83 -8.16
C ASP A 116 0.50 0.61 -8.14
N TYR A 117 -0.08 -0.61 -8.05
CA TYR A 117 0.67 -1.86 -8.03
C TYR A 117 -0.04 -2.96 -8.82
N VAL A 118 0.77 -3.90 -9.31
CA VAL A 118 0.34 -5.17 -9.87
C VAL A 118 0.73 -6.28 -8.89
N MET A 119 -0.20 -7.17 -8.59
CA MET A 119 0.02 -8.36 -7.79
C MET A 119 -0.18 -9.60 -8.65
N GLY A 120 0.83 -10.47 -8.68
CA GLY A 120 0.86 -11.67 -9.51
C GLY A 120 1.98 -11.64 -10.55
N SER A 121 2.66 -12.76 -10.74
CA SER A 121 3.82 -12.89 -11.64
C SER A 121 3.45 -12.83 -13.14
N GLY A 122 2.15 -12.93 -13.46
CA GLY A 122 1.67 -13.02 -14.84
C GLY A 122 1.69 -14.43 -15.44
N ASN A 123 1.98 -15.46 -14.64
CA ASN A 123 1.89 -16.84 -15.11
C ASN A 123 0.44 -17.31 -15.25
N HIS A 124 -0.44 -16.90 -14.32
CA HIS A 124 -1.86 -17.27 -14.30
C HIS A 124 -2.77 -16.06 -14.11
N VAL A 125 -2.47 -15.18 -13.17
CA VAL A 125 -3.31 -14.04 -12.81
C VAL A 125 -2.46 -12.81 -12.50
N ARG A 126 -3.03 -11.64 -12.75
CA ARG A 126 -2.60 -10.35 -12.21
C ARG A 126 -3.81 -9.62 -11.65
N SER A 127 -3.74 -9.23 -10.39
CA SER A 127 -4.67 -8.27 -9.77
C SER A 127 -4.04 -6.89 -9.73
N TYR A 128 -4.86 -5.86 -9.73
CA TYR A 128 -4.42 -4.47 -9.77
C TYR A 128 -4.85 -3.78 -8.48
N LEU A 129 -3.93 -3.05 -7.88
CA LEU A 129 -4.15 -2.44 -6.57
C LEU A 129 -4.04 -0.92 -6.66
N HIS A 130 -4.99 -0.25 -6.02
CA HIS A 130 -4.97 1.20 -5.76
C HIS A 130 -4.50 1.47 -4.34
N ARG A 131 -3.60 2.44 -4.17
CA ARG A 131 -3.16 2.91 -2.85
C ARG A 131 -3.92 4.17 -2.46
N THR A 132 -4.75 4.08 -1.46
CA THR A 132 -5.47 5.24 -0.91
C THR A 132 -4.53 6.25 -0.26
N ALA A 133 -5.02 7.46 -0.03
CA ALA A 133 -4.29 8.50 0.70
C ALA A 133 -3.87 8.08 2.13
N ARG A 134 -4.58 7.12 2.74
CA ARG A 134 -4.24 6.55 4.05
C ARG A 134 -3.23 5.41 3.98
N GLY A 135 -2.76 5.03 2.77
CA GLY A 135 -1.82 3.94 2.56
C GLY A 135 -2.46 2.55 2.47
N THR A 136 -3.78 2.43 2.58
CA THR A 136 -4.50 1.15 2.37
C THR A 136 -4.45 0.75 0.90
N LEU A 137 -4.22 -0.52 0.62
CA LEU A 137 -4.32 -1.08 -0.72
C LEU A 137 -5.73 -1.62 -0.94
N ILE A 138 -6.34 -1.27 -2.07
CA ILE A 138 -7.66 -1.72 -2.49
C ILE A 138 -7.49 -2.45 -3.81
N GLU A 139 -8.00 -3.68 -3.91
CA GLU A 139 -8.03 -4.43 -5.17
C GLU A 139 -9.07 -3.81 -6.11
N LEU A 140 -8.67 -3.61 -7.37
CA LEU A 140 -9.52 -3.05 -8.39
C LEU A 140 -10.33 -4.16 -9.11
N PRO A 141 -11.50 -3.82 -9.68
CA PRO A 141 -12.45 -4.81 -10.20
C PRO A 141 -11.95 -5.67 -11.35
N LEU A 142 -11.11 -5.12 -12.25
CA LEU A 142 -10.55 -5.92 -13.35
C LEU A 142 -9.30 -6.65 -12.87
N ALA A 143 -9.20 -7.92 -13.25
CA ALA A 143 -8.00 -8.74 -13.14
C ALA A 143 -7.70 -9.37 -14.50
N TRP A 144 -6.45 -9.72 -14.73
CA TRP A 144 -6.02 -10.44 -15.93
C TRP A 144 -5.81 -11.91 -15.62
N TYR A 145 -6.32 -12.80 -16.51
CA TYR A 145 -6.18 -14.25 -16.39
C TYR A 145 -5.60 -14.82 -17.68
N ALA A 146 -4.47 -15.52 -17.60
CA ALA A 146 -3.81 -16.16 -18.75
C ALA A 146 -4.73 -17.13 -19.50
N GLU A 147 -5.53 -17.92 -18.78
CA GLU A 147 -6.44 -18.95 -19.31
C GLU A 147 -7.60 -18.37 -20.11
N LYS A 148 -7.92 -17.08 -19.90
CA LYS A 148 -9.01 -16.38 -20.59
C LYS A 148 -8.52 -15.46 -21.69
N GLY A 149 -7.28 -15.64 -22.17
CA GLY A 149 -6.71 -14.77 -23.19
C GLY A 149 -6.44 -13.33 -22.73
N GLY A 150 -6.40 -13.12 -21.41
CA GLY A 150 -6.11 -11.81 -20.84
C GLY A 150 -7.33 -10.93 -20.52
N THR A 151 -8.53 -11.51 -20.51
CA THR A 151 -9.78 -10.81 -20.13
C THR A 151 -10.44 -11.52 -18.94
#